data_a2fb54e5203b4adb43211f3ea1c4502e
#
_entry.id   a2fb54e5203b4adb43211f3ea1c4502e
#
_cell.length_a   1.000
_cell.length_b   1.000
_cell.length_c   1.000
_cell.angle_alpha   90.00
_cell.angle_beta   90.00
_cell.angle_gamma   90.00
#
_symmetry.space_group_name_H-M   'P 1'
#
loop_
_entity.id
_entity.type
_entity.pdbx_description
1 polymer ?
#
loop_
_entity_poly.entity_id
_entity_poly.type
_entity_poly.pdbx_seq_one_letter_code
_entity_poly.pdbx_strand_id
1 'polypeptide(L)'
;MDNIIGAKAMKKILKYIEVILTIALLAFIAIKSQDFLKAVDWSRIPDVWFSILIAAILFTIGYSMLAQHWLLVAREIIPKITSSQRLAFFASQPYKYLPTSLFTLSFRAKYAGKLGMGLKDSSKAQIIENINMVCTALILAGVLLLFFWNGLIGVIAIAILGFFVAILWKNHHITIRVFKTGIKLHMRCWLKAVGWCLMAWTVVGCGLYVLAASLEPNINIFKSIAASSLAIGSGMLVIIAPGGIGVREAIFASFGFIASTIIIWRCITFVVDIIIGVLSIYVIERRR
;
A
#
# COMPACT_ATOMS: atom_id res chain seq x y z
N MET A 1 31.08 30.26 10.43
CA MET A 1 30.52 30.41 9.06
C MET A 1 30.77 29.15 8.20
N ASP A 2 31.89 28.49 8.36
CA ASP A 2 32.31 27.34 7.55
C ASP A 2 31.44 26.06 7.69
N ASN A 3 30.89 25.82 8.88
CA ASN A 3 29.99 24.66 9.12
C ASN A 3 28.64 24.72 8.39
N ILE A 4 28.16 25.93 8.06
CA ILE A 4 26.87 26.12 7.36
C ILE A 4 27.07 25.94 5.84
N ILE A 5 28.23 26.34 5.31
CA ILE A 5 28.58 26.17 3.90
C ILE A 5 28.80 24.69 3.59
N GLY A 6 29.52 23.97 4.46
CA GLY A 6 29.72 22.52 4.32
C GLY A 6 28.41 21.72 4.38
N ALA A 7 27.49 22.07 5.26
CA ALA A 7 26.19 21.41 5.35
C ALA A 7 25.29 21.65 4.12
N LYS A 8 25.34 22.84 3.51
CA LYS A 8 24.62 23.13 2.24
C LYS A 8 25.22 22.38 1.05
N ALA A 9 26.56 22.33 0.96
CA ALA A 9 27.25 21.56 -0.07
C ALA A 9 26.97 20.06 0.04
N MET A 10 27.01 19.50 1.25
CA MET A 10 26.69 18.11 1.53
C MET A 10 25.24 17.75 1.16
N LYS A 11 24.27 18.61 1.48
CA LYS A 11 22.87 18.42 1.06
C LYS A 11 22.70 18.45 -0.47
N LYS A 12 23.48 19.28 -1.16
CA LYS A 12 23.46 19.34 -2.64
C LYS A 12 24.05 18.10 -3.27
N ILE A 13 25.17 17.60 -2.73
CA ILE A 13 25.81 16.34 -3.16
C ILE A 13 24.88 15.16 -2.93
N LEU A 14 24.29 15.03 -1.75
CA LEU A 14 23.33 13.96 -1.44
C LEU A 14 22.14 13.97 -2.40
N LYS A 15 21.63 15.15 -2.77
CA LYS A 15 20.56 15.28 -3.76
C LYS A 15 20.97 14.80 -5.15
N TYR A 16 22.19 15.09 -5.61
CA TYR A 16 22.71 14.58 -6.89
C TYR A 16 22.91 13.06 -6.85
N ILE A 17 23.44 12.52 -5.77
CA ILE A 17 23.59 11.07 -5.59
C ILE A 17 22.23 10.38 -5.64
N GLU A 18 21.23 10.94 -4.97
CA GLU A 18 19.87 10.43 -4.97
C GLU A 18 19.25 10.42 -6.38
N VAL A 19 19.44 11.49 -7.15
CA VAL A 19 18.97 11.57 -8.56
C VAL A 19 19.70 10.57 -9.44
N ILE A 20 21.02 10.43 -9.32
CA ILE A 20 21.81 9.48 -10.10
C ILE A 20 21.40 8.04 -9.77
N LEU A 21 21.28 7.68 -8.49
CA LEU A 21 20.82 6.36 -8.07
C LEU A 21 19.42 6.06 -8.58
N THR A 22 18.55 7.07 -8.61
CA THR A 22 17.19 6.95 -9.16
C THR A 22 17.23 6.63 -10.65
N ILE A 23 17.99 7.42 -11.41
CA ILE A 23 18.11 7.22 -12.86
C ILE A 23 18.72 5.85 -13.14
N ALA A 24 19.75 5.47 -12.42
CA ALA A 24 20.39 4.16 -12.55
C ALA A 24 19.42 3.01 -12.23
N LEU A 25 18.62 3.15 -11.16
CA LEU A 25 17.59 2.17 -10.79
C LEU A 25 16.48 2.09 -11.84
N LEU A 26 16.01 3.23 -12.34
CA LEU A 26 14.98 3.27 -13.40
C LEU A 26 15.52 2.67 -14.71
N ALA A 27 16.77 2.96 -15.08
CA ALA A 27 17.41 2.36 -16.23
C ALA A 27 17.58 0.84 -16.07
N PHE A 28 18.04 0.38 -14.91
CA PHE A 28 18.15 -1.06 -14.60
C PHE A 28 16.78 -1.75 -14.69
N ILE A 29 15.74 -1.14 -14.12
CA ILE A 29 14.37 -1.65 -14.18
C ILE A 29 13.88 -1.68 -15.63
N ALA A 30 14.11 -0.62 -16.41
CA ALA A 30 13.72 -0.56 -17.82
C ALA A 30 14.39 -1.65 -18.66
N ILE A 31 15.69 -1.90 -18.43
CA ILE A 31 16.44 -2.95 -19.12
C ILE A 31 15.91 -4.34 -18.73
N LYS A 32 15.71 -4.59 -17.43
CA LYS A 32 15.21 -5.89 -16.95
C LYS A 32 13.73 -6.11 -17.27
N SER A 33 12.91 -5.06 -17.39
CA SER A 33 11.51 -5.18 -17.77
C SER A 33 11.31 -5.50 -19.26
N GLN A 34 12.32 -5.30 -20.12
CA GLN A 34 12.19 -5.64 -21.55
C GLN A 34 11.90 -7.13 -21.76
N ASP A 35 12.59 -8.02 -21.05
CA ASP A 35 12.35 -9.45 -21.16
C ASP A 35 10.98 -9.83 -20.61
N PHE A 36 10.55 -9.16 -19.53
CA PHE A 36 9.21 -9.30 -18.96
C PHE A 36 8.13 -8.80 -19.91
N LEU A 37 8.34 -7.65 -20.58
CA LEU A 37 7.41 -7.08 -21.55
C LEU A 37 7.28 -7.95 -22.81
N LYS A 38 8.38 -8.57 -23.26
CA LYS A 38 8.36 -9.53 -24.37
C LYS A 38 7.60 -10.82 -24.04
N ALA A 39 7.57 -11.20 -22.75
CA ALA A 39 6.83 -12.37 -22.29
C ALA A 39 5.31 -12.15 -22.18
N VAL A 40 4.85 -10.89 -22.36
CA VAL A 40 3.41 -10.57 -22.34
C VAL A 40 2.77 -10.90 -23.68
N ASP A 41 1.75 -11.71 -23.66
CA ASP A 41 0.90 -11.92 -24.82
C ASP A 41 -0.11 -10.78 -24.96
N TRP A 42 0.30 -9.75 -25.69
CA TRP A 42 -0.50 -8.54 -25.93
C TRP A 42 -1.76 -8.81 -26.77
N SER A 43 -1.79 -9.89 -27.53
CA SER A 43 -2.94 -10.26 -28.36
C SER A 43 -4.17 -10.63 -27.56
N ARG A 44 -3.99 -11.08 -26.31
CA ARG A 44 -5.08 -11.48 -25.41
C ARG A 44 -5.74 -10.30 -24.67
N ILE A 45 -5.17 -9.10 -24.72
CA ILE A 45 -5.74 -7.94 -24.01
C ILE A 45 -7.17 -7.62 -24.44
N PRO A 46 -7.53 -7.65 -25.75
CA PRO A 46 -8.90 -7.43 -26.17
C PRO A 46 -9.90 -8.42 -25.57
N ASP A 47 -9.47 -9.64 -25.29
CA ASP A 47 -10.35 -10.70 -24.75
C ASP A 47 -10.60 -10.54 -23.24
N VAL A 48 -9.67 -9.89 -22.54
CA VAL A 48 -9.71 -9.76 -21.07
C VAL A 48 -10.06 -8.35 -20.57
N TRP A 49 -10.47 -7.42 -21.47
CA TRP A 49 -10.75 -6.03 -21.13
C TRP A 49 -11.77 -5.88 -19.99
N PHE A 50 -12.79 -6.76 -19.96
CA PHE A 50 -13.82 -6.74 -18.93
C PHE A 50 -13.25 -7.12 -17.56
N SER A 51 -12.37 -8.12 -17.52
CA SER A 51 -11.65 -8.51 -16.30
C SER A 51 -10.70 -7.39 -15.81
N ILE A 52 -10.06 -6.66 -16.73
CA ILE A 52 -9.25 -5.48 -16.42
C ILE A 52 -10.11 -4.40 -15.76
N LEU A 53 -11.30 -4.13 -16.32
CA LEU A 53 -12.22 -3.13 -15.76
C LEU A 53 -12.70 -3.53 -14.36
N ILE A 54 -13.14 -4.77 -14.15
CA ILE A 54 -13.56 -5.27 -12.83
C ILE A 54 -12.39 -5.21 -11.84
N ALA A 55 -11.20 -5.62 -12.25
CA ALA A 55 -10.01 -5.58 -11.43
C ALA A 55 -9.66 -4.14 -11.00
N ALA A 56 -9.77 -3.16 -11.90
CA ALA A 56 -9.56 -1.74 -11.60
C ALA A 56 -10.61 -1.19 -10.62
N ILE A 57 -11.88 -1.59 -10.78
CA ILE A 57 -12.97 -1.23 -9.85
C ILE A 57 -12.70 -1.82 -8.46
N LEU A 58 -12.39 -3.11 -8.36
CA LEU A 58 -12.08 -3.76 -7.08
C LEU A 58 -10.85 -3.14 -6.40
N PHE A 59 -9.80 -2.83 -7.18
CA PHE A 59 -8.64 -2.12 -6.66
C PHE A 59 -9.03 -0.74 -6.10
N THR A 60 -9.87 0.01 -6.81
CA THR A 60 -10.38 1.34 -6.38
C THR A 60 -11.19 1.23 -5.09
N ILE A 61 -12.06 0.22 -4.98
CA ILE A 61 -12.83 -0.06 -3.76
C ILE A 61 -11.90 -0.38 -2.59
N GLY A 62 -10.94 -1.29 -2.78
CA GLY A 62 -9.96 -1.64 -1.76
C GLY A 62 -9.13 -0.43 -1.29
N TYR A 63 -8.71 0.43 -2.23
CA TYR A 63 -8.01 1.67 -1.89
C TYR A 63 -8.90 2.68 -1.15
N SER A 64 -10.20 2.71 -1.45
CA SER A 64 -11.16 3.52 -0.69
C SER A 64 -11.30 3.03 0.75
N MET A 65 -11.21 1.72 0.97
CA MET A 65 -11.16 1.12 2.31
C MET A 65 -9.86 1.48 3.05
N LEU A 66 -8.70 1.51 2.36
CA LEU A 66 -7.44 1.99 2.94
C LEU A 66 -7.49 3.48 3.27
N ALA A 67 -8.15 4.29 2.46
CA ALA A 67 -8.37 5.70 2.78
C ALA A 67 -9.27 5.88 4.02
N GLN A 68 -10.23 4.97 4.24
CA GLN A 68 -11.02 4.94 5.47
C GLN A 68 -10.19 4.48 6.67
N HIS A 69 -9.33 3.49 6.50
CA HIS A 69 -8.34 3.09 7.51
C HIS A 69 -7.47 4.28 7.94
N TRP A 70 -6.89 5.02 6.98
CA TRP A 70 -6.14 6.26 7.22
C TRP A 70 -6.94 7.27 8.06
N LEU A 71 -8.21 7.53 7.68
CA LEU A 71 -9.06 8.48 8.37
C LEU A 71 -9.30 8.08 9.84
N LEU A 72 -9.51 6.78 10.11
CA LEU A 72 -9.70 6.29 11.47
C LEU A 72 -8.45 6.46 12.33
N VAL A 73 -7.27 6.14 11.79
CA VAL A 73 -5.99 6.37 12.48
C VAL A 73 -5.75 7.87 12.73
N ALA A 74 -6.04 8.72 11.74
CA ALA A 74 -5.88 10.17 11.86
C ALA A 74 -6.81 10.75 12.94
N ARG A 75 -8.03 10.23 13.09
CA ARG A 75 -9.00 10.63 14.12
C ARG A 75 -8.59 10.28 15.55
N GLU A 76 -7.82 9.23 15.73
CA GLU A 76 -7.26 8.90 17.04
C GLU A 76 -6.22 9.94 17.51
N ILE A 77 -5.58 10.63 16.58
CA ILE A 77 -4.60 11.68 16.89
C ILE A 77 -5.28 13.06 16.98
N ILE A 78 -6.22 13.33 16.07
CA ILE A 78 -7.00 14.58 16.02
C ILE A 78 -8.49 14.23 15.89
N PRO A 79 -9.23 14.12 17.01
CA PRO A 79 -10.63 13.62 17.00
C PRO A 79 -11.59 14.42 16.12
N LYS A 80 -11.36 15.73 15.96
CA LYS A 80 -12.25 16.64 15.19
C LYS A 80 -11.90 16.73 13.70
N ILE A 81 -11.02 15.84 13.19
CA ILE A 81 -10.60 15.91 11.79
C ILE A 81 -11.74 15.52 10.84
N THR A 82 -11.83 16.21 9.72
CA THR A 82 -12.90 16.00 8.74
C THR A 82 -12.70 14.77 7.88
N SER A 83 -13.78 14.22 7.33
CA SER A 83 -13.73 13.08 6.40
C SER A 83 -12.96 13.37 5.12
N SER A 84 -12.74 14.64 4.78
CA SER A 84 -11.93 15.07 3.63
C SER A 84 -10.47 14.64 3.72
N GLN A 85 -9.96 14.26 4.90
CA GLN A 85 -8.61 13.69 5.04
C GLN A 85 -8.37 12.43 4.19
N ARG A 86 -9.42 11.71 3.77
CA ARG A 86 -9.28 10.62 2.79
C ARG A 86 -8.68 11.09 1.47
N LEU A 87 -8.94 12.36 1.08
CA LEU A 87 -8.34 12.94 -0.12
C LEU A 87 -6.81 13.07 0.01
N ALA A 88 -6.27 13.32 1.22
CA ALA A 88 -4.83 13.37 1.42
C ALA A 88 -4.17 11.98 1.21
N PHE A 89 -4.86 10.89 1.58
CA PHE A 89 -4.42 9.54 1.27
C PHE A 89 -4.30 9.33 -0.24
N PHE A 90 -5.36 9.60 -0.99
CA PHE A 90 -5.37 9.43 -2.45
C PHE A 90 -4.38 10.37 -3.15
N ALA A 91 -4.33 11.66 -2.77
CA ALA A 91 -3.42 12.63 -3.34
C ALA A 91 -1.93 12.26 -3.19
N SER A 92 -1.61 11.41 -2.22
CA SER A 92 -0.24 10.94 -2.00
C SER A 92 0.14 9.71 -2.82
N GLN A 93 -0.82 8.98 -3.42
CA GLN A 93 -0.55 7.71 -4.10
C GLN A 93 0.39 7.83 -5.32
N PRO A 94 0.29 8.84 -6.19
CA PRO A 94 1.23 8.99 -7.30
C PRO A 94 2.69 9.08 -6.87
N TYR A 95 2.95 9.64 -5.70
CA TYR A 95 4.30 9.89 -5.20
C TYR A 95 5.02 8.64 -4.68
N LYS A 96 4.33 7.50 -4.55
CA LYS A 96 4.98 6.22 -4.19
C LYS A 96 5.86 5.65 -5.30
N TYR A 97 5.68 6.14 -6.53
CA TYR A 97 6.50 5.79 -7.69
C TYR A 97 7.76 6.66 -7.81
N LEU A 98 7.91 7.68 -6.96
CA LEU A 98 9.16 8.43 -6.85
C LEU A 98 10.20 7.64 -6.03
N PRO A 99 11.50 7.94 -6.25
CA PRO A 99 12.57 7.16 -5.65
C PRO A 99 12.71 7.41 -4.16
N THR A 100 11.95 6.99 -3.37
CA THR A 100 11.92 6.76 -1.92
C THR A 100 10.48 6.89 -1.42
N SER A 101 10.07 6.04 -0.51
CA SER A 101 8.77 6.13 0.15
C SER A 101 8.58 7.42 0.95
N LEU A 102 9.66 8.16 1.22
CA LEU A 102 9.64 9.46 1.91
C LEU A 102 8.84 10.52 1.14
N PHE A 103 8.80 10.45 -0.19
CA PHE A 103 7.96 11.36 -0.98
C PHE A 103 6.49 11.16 -0.67
N THR A 104 6.02 9.92 -0.62
CA THR A 104 4.62 9.62 -0.24
C THR A 104 4.28 10.21 1.13
N LEU A 105 5.18 10.05 2.11
CA LEU A 105 5.00 10.60 3.46
C LEU A 105 4.94 12.12 3.43
N SER A 106 5.88 12.75 2.74
CA SER A 106 5.99 14.23 2.67
C SER A 106 4.79 14.85 1.96
N PHE A 107 4.38 14.29 0.82
CA PHE A 107 3.24 14.81 0.06
C PHE A 107 1.91 14.55 0.77
N ARG A 108 1.74 13.39 1.44
CA ARG A 108 0.56 13.16 2.27
C ARG A 108 0.48 14.16 3.42
N ALA A 109 1.59 14.43 4.10
CA ALA A 109 1.62 15.44 5.15
C ALA A 109 1.31 16.85 4.64
N LYS A 110 1.80 17.21 3.43
CA LYS A 110 1.47 18.47 2.74
C LYS A 110 -0.04 18.59 2.48
N TYR A 111 -0.66 17.56 1.89
CA TYR A 111 -2.10 17.59 1.58
C TYR A 111 -2.97 17.46 2.82
N ALA A 112 -2.57 16.66 3.80
CA ALA A 112 -3.23 16.61 5.11
C ALA A 112 -3.19 17.97 5.82
N GLY A 113 -2.08 18.71 5.68
CA GLY A 113 -1.92 20.06 6.19
C GLY A 113 -2.90 21.05 5.57
N LYS A 114 -3.12 20.96 4.26
CA LYS A 114 -4.14 21.77 3.57
C LYS A 114 -5.57 21.48 4.05
N LEU A 115 -5.79 20.32 4.64
CA LEU A 115 -7.06 19.86 5.19
C LEU A 115 -7.11 19.98 6.72
N GLY A 116 -6.21 20.75 7.34
CA GLY A 116 -6.24 21.09 8.76
C GLY A 116 -5.50 20.13 9.70
N MET A 117 -4.64 19.23 9.18
CA MET A 117 -3.83 18.33 10.00
C MET A 117 -2.36 18.74 9.99
N GLY A 118 -1.79 19.08 11.16
CA GLY A 118 -0.39 19.49 11.27
C GLY A 118 0.60 18.43 10.77
N LEU A 119 1.77 18.88 10.27
CA LEU A 119 2.81 18.00 9.72
C LEU A 119 3.23 16.89 10.70
N LYS A 120 3.46 17.25 11.97
CA LYS A 120 3.89 16.31 13.01
C LYS A 120 2.84 15.23 13.27
N ASP A 121 1.56 15.60 13.32
CA ASP A 121 0.48 14.66 13.61
C ASP A 121 0.16 13.79 12.39
N SER A 122 0.25 14.35 11.18
CA SER A 122 0.17 13.58 9.94
C SER A 122 1.28 12.53 9.86
N SER A 123 2.52 12.90 10.21
CA SER A 123 3.64 11.94 10.20
C SER A 123 3.44 10.81 11.21
N LYS A 124 2.95 11.11 12.43
CA LYS A 124 2.62 10.09 13.43
C LYS A 124 1.53 9.14 12.93
N ALA A 125 0.45 9.69 12.36
CA ALA A 125 -0.64 8.90 11.81
C ALA A 125 -0.17 7.97 10.69
N GLN A 126 0.69 8.46 9.79
CA GLN A 126 1.24 7.68 8.68
C GLN A 126 2.12 6.52 9.17
N ILE A 127 2.93 6.72 10.22
CA ILE A 127 3.74 5.64 10.78
C ILE A 127 2.85 4.54 11.34
N ILE A 128 1.83 4.89 12.12
CA ILE A 128 0.88 3.93 12.70
C ILE A 128 0.10 3.21 11.58
N GLU A 129 -0.37 3.96 10.60
CA GLU A 129 -1.06 3.40 9.43
C GLU A 129 -0.18 2.39 8.69
N ASN A 130 1.06 2.76 8.35
CA ASN A 130 1.96 1.88 7.62
C ASN A 130 2.29 0.60 8.40
N ILE A 131 2.51 0.70 9.71
CA ILE A 131 2.70 -0.49 10.57
C ILE A 131 1.46 -1.39 10.50
N ASN A 132 0.26 -0.83 10.66
CA ASN A 132 -0.98 -1.59 10.58
C ASN A 132 -1.15 -2.25 9.20
N MET A 133 -0.88 -1.51 8.12
CA MET A 133 -0.99 -2.01 6.74
C MET A 133 -0.05 -3.19 6.51
N VAL A 134 1.21 -3.07 6.89
CA VAL A 134 2.20 -4.15 6.73
C VAL A 134 1.84 -5.35 7.60
N CYS A 135 1.55 -5.15 8.90
CA CYS A 135 1.21 -6.24 9.80
C CYS A 135 -0.04 -7.00 9.33
N THR A 136 -1.10 -6.28 8.95
CA THR A 136 -2.34 -6.92 8.47
C THR A 136 -2.15 -7.66 7.15
N ALA A 137 -1.34 -7.12 6.23
CA ALA A 137 -1.01 -7.77 4.97
C ALA A 137 -0.24 -9.09 5.20
N LEU A 138 0.78 -9.07 6.05
CA LEU A 138 1.60 -10.24 6.36
C LEU A 138 0.80 -11.29 7.15
N ILE A 139 -0.03 -10.87 8.10
CA ILE A 139 -0.91 -11.77 8.87
C ILE A 139 -1.91 -12.45 7.93
N LEU A 140 -2.61 -11.68 7.08
CA LEU A 140 -3.57 -12.24 6.15
C LEU A 140 -2.91 -13.24 5.18
N ALA A 141 -1.78 -12.86 4.59
CA ALA A 141 -1.04 -13.74 3.69
C ALA A 141 -0.57 -15.02 4.43
N GLY A 142 -0.02 -14.88 5.64
CA GLY A 142 0.45 -16.01 6.45
C GLY A 142 -0.67 -16.99 6.81
N VAL A 143 -1.83 -16.48 7.25
CA VAL A 143 -3.01 -17.32 7.56
C VAL A 143 -3.49 -18.07 6.33
N LEU A 144 -3.59 -17.39 5.19
CA LEU A 144 -4.03 -18.03 3.94
C LEU A 144 -3.02 -19.07 3.45
N LEU A 145 -1.72 -18.83 3.56
CA LEU A 145 -0.69 -19.81 3.22
C LEU A 145 -0.75 -21.05 4.12
N LEU A 146 -0.95 -20.87 5.43
CA LEU A 146 -1.12 -21.97 6.36
C LEU A 146 -2.39 -22.79 6.05
N PHE A 147 -3.48 -22.12 5.66
CA PHE A 147 -4.70 -22.77 5.23
C PHE A 147 -4.50 -23.60 3.95
N PHE A 148 -3.68 -23.11 3.01
CA PHE A 148 -3.32 -23.86 1.81
C PHE A 148 -2.47 -25.09 2.09
N TRP A 149 -1.51 -24.96 3.02
CA TRP A 149 -0.63 -26.06 3.35
C TRP A 149 -1.39 -27.15 4.12
N ASN A 150 -2.20 -26.77 5.11
CA ASN A 150 -3.05 -27.67 5.87
C ASN A 150 -4.25 -26.88 6.42
N GLY A 151 -5.46 -27.23 5.96
CA GLY A 151 -6.68 -26.52 6.35
C GLY A 151 -6.89 -26.47 7.85
N LEU A 152 -6.53 -27.56 8.60
CA LEU A 152 -6.63 -27.59 10.06
C LEU A 152 -5.70 -26.56 10.71
N ILE A 153 -4.46 -26.45 10.24
CA ILE A 153 -3.49 -25.46 10.75
C ILE A 153 -4.00 -24.05 10.49
N GLY A 154 -4.58 -23.80 9.30
CA GLY A 154 -5.20 -22.51 8.98
C GLY A 154 -6.35 -22.16 9.92
N VAL A 155 -7.23 -23.11 10.22
CA VAL A 155 -8.34 -22.92 11.18
C VAL A 155 -7.81 -22.61 12.57
N ILE A 156 -6.79 -23.34 13.03
CA ILE A 156 -6.13 -23.09 14.33
C ILE A 156 -5.53 -21.67 14.36
N ALA A 157 -4.83 -21.24 13.29
CA ALA A 157 -4.27 -19.91 13.20
C ALA A 157 -5.35 -18.82 13.29
N ILE A 158 -6.49 -18.99 12.61
CA ILE A 158 -7.64 -18.08 12.71
C ILE A 158 -8.20 -18.05 14.12
N ALA A 159 -8.35 -19.21 14.77
CA ALA A 159 -8.85 -19.30 16.14
C ALA A 159 -7.92 -18.59 17.15
N ILE A 160 -6.60 -18.76 17.01
CA ILE A 160 -5.60 -18.07 17.83
C ILE A 160 -5.68 -16.55 17.61
N LEU A 161 -5.75 -16.08 16.36
CA LEU A 161 -5.89 -14.65 16.07
C LEU A 161 -7.20 -14.10 16.64
N GLY A 162 -8.31 -14.81 16.50
CA GLY A 162 -9.60 -14.43 17.08
C GLY A 162 -9.54 -14.34 18.61
N PHE A 163 -8.86 -15.27 19.28
CA PHE A 163 -8.64 -15.24 20.72
C PHE A 163 -7.82 -14.02 21.15
N PHE A 164 -6.72 -13.71 20.46
CA PHE A 164 -5.94 -12.50 20.71
C PHE A 164 -6.76 -11.22 20.50
N VAL A 165 -7.55 -11.14 19.42
CA VAL A 165 -8.46 -10.01 19.18
C VAL A 165 -9.47 -9.88 20.32
N ALA A 166 -10.04 -10.98 20.83
CA ALA A 166 -10.98 -10.96 21.93
C ALA A 166 -10.32 -10.47 23.24
N ILE A 167 -9.08 -10.87 23.52
CA ILE A 167 -8.31 -10.37 24.67
C ILE A 167 -8.05 -8.86 24.52
N LEU A 168 -7.60 -8.43 23.33
CA LEU A 168 -7.33 -7.03 23.06
C LEU A 168 -8.60 -6.19 23.13
N TRP A 169 -9.76 -6.75 22.78
CA TRP A 169 -11.05 -6.06 22.86
C TRP A 169 -11.42 -5.65 24.29
N LYS A 170 -10.98 -6.41 25.30
CA LYS A 170 -11.19 -6.08 26.71
C LYS A 170 -10.35 -4.88 27.17
N ASN A 171 -9.24 -4.61 26.51
CA ASN A 171 -8.41 -3.47 26.82
C ASN A 171 -8.98 -2.19 26.18
N HIS A 172 -9.14 -1.13 26.98
CA HIS A 172 -9.71 0.12 26.48
C HIS A 172 -8.74 0.92 25.61
N HIS A 173 -7.43 0.77 25.82
CA HIS A 173 -6.41 1.58 25.14
C HIS A 173 -5.14 0.78 24.83
N ILE A 174 -4.54 1.03 23.66
CA ILE A 174 -3.16 0.66 23.35
C ILE A 174 -2.32 1.95 23.30
N THR A 175 -1.13 1.92 23.90
CA THR A 175 -0.17 3.02 23.81
C THR A 175 0.95 2.65 22.85
N ILE A 176 1.03 3.36 21.72
CA ILE A 176 2.12 3.23 20.76
C ILE A 176 3.05 4.43 20.91
N ARG A 177 4.35 4.18 21.12
CA ARG A 177 5.35 5.25 21.20
C ARG A 177 5.88 5.59 19.81
N VAL A 178 5.63 6.82 19.36
CA VAL A 178 6.14 7.36 18.11
C VAL A 178 6.84 8.68 18.39
N PHE A 179 8.09 8.85 17.94
CA PHE A 179 8.92 10.04 18.20
C PHE A 179 8.98 10.46 19.68
N LYS A 180 9.25 9.51 20.58
CA LYS A 180 9.29 9.73 22.04
C LYS A 180 7.97 10.18 22.68
N THR A 181 6.88 10.28 21.92
CA THR A 181 5.53 10.58 22.41
C THR A 181 4.67 9.32 22.42
N GLY A 182 4.01 9.05 23.53
CA GLY A 182 3.01 8.00 23.64
C GLY A 182 1.69 8.46 22.99
N ILE A 183 1.17 7.69 22.03
CA ILE A 183 -0.16 7.89 21.44
C ILE A 183 -1.06 6.82 22.02
N LYS A 184 -2.10 7.22 22.73
CA LYS A 184 -3.12 6.32 23.24
C LYS A 184 -4.16 6.11 22.15
N LEU A 185 -4.28 4.89 21.65
CA LEU A 185 -5.28 4.51 20.67
C LEU A 185 -6.44 3.80 21.39
N HIS A 186 -7.67 4.20 21.09
CA HIS A 186 -8.85 3.50 21.57
C HIS A 186 -8.95 2.15 20.87
N MET A 187 -8.95 1.06 21.63
CA MET A 187 -8.93 -0.30 21.09
C MET A 187 -10.01 -0.54 20.03
N ARG A 188 -11.25 -0.10 20.32
CA ARG A 188 -12.37 -0.29 19.38
C ARG A 188 -12.16 0.43 18.05
N CYS A 189 -11.62 1.64 18.06
CA CYS A 189 -11.32 2.39 16.84
C CYS A 189 -10.16 1.76 16.07
N TRP A 190 -9.14 1.32 16.80
CA TRP A 190 -8.00 0.63 16.21
C TRP A 190 -8.42 -0.69 15.54
N LEU A 191 -9.24 -1.52 16.20
CA LEU A 191 -9.76 -2.76 15.61
C LEU A 191 -10.65 -2.50 14.40
N LYS A 192 -11.47 -1.43 14.40
CA LYS A 192 -12.21 -1.01 13.21
C LYS A 192 -11.27 -0.63 12.07
N ALA A 193 -10.18 0.09 12.35
CA ALA A 193 -9.16 0.44 11.36
C ALA A 193 -8.48 -0.80 10.78
N VAL A 194 -8.08 -1.76 11.63
CA VAL A 194 -7.53 -3.05 11.21
C VAL A 194 -8.53 -3.83 10.35
N GLY A 195 -9.81 -3.87 10.74
CA GLY A 195 -10.87 -4.52 9.95
C GLY A 195 -11.02 -3.92 8.54
N TRP A 196 -11.01 -2.60 8.41
CA TRP A 196 -11.00 -1.93 7.11
C TRP A 196 -9.78 -2.28 6.27
N CYS A 197 -8.62 -2.41 6.91
CA CYS A 197 -7.37 -2.78 6.24
C CYS A 197 -7.42 -4.23 5.73
N LEU A 198 -7.89 -5.18 6.54
CA LEU A 198 -8.06 -6.58 6.13
C LEU A 198 -9.06 -6.74 4.98
N MET A 199 -10.20 -6.04 5.06
CA MET A 199 -11.17 -6.01 3.94
C MET A 199 -10.55 -5.43 2.67
N ALA A 200 -9.75 -4.38 2.79
CA ALA A 200 -9.06 -3.78 1.65
C ALA A 200 -8.12 -4.77 0.97
N TRP A 201 -7.29 -5.49 1.73
CA TRP A 201 -6.39 -6.52 1.19
C TRP A 201 -7.15 -7.64 0.50
N THR A 202 -8.26 -8.08 1.08
CA THR A 202 -9.12 -9.11 0.49
C THR A 202 -9.71 -8.63 -0.84
N VAL A 203 -10.29 -7.42 -0.89
CA VAL A 203 -10.91 -6.88 -2.10
C VAL A 203 -9.87 -6.64 -3.20
N VAL A 204 -8.68 -6.11 -2.85
CA VAL A 204 -7.57 -5.94 -3.79
C VAL A 204 -7.10 -7.28 -4.35
N GLY A 205 -7.01 -8.31 -3.50
CA GLY A 205 -6.66 -9.67 -3.91
C GLY A 205 -7.74 -10.33 -4.78
N CYS A 206 -9.03 -10.04 -4.54
CA CYS A 206 -10.12 -10.45 -5.45
C CYS A 206 -9.98 -9.79 -6.83
N GLY A 207 -9.54 -8.52 -6.88
CA GLY A 207 -9.23 -7.85 -8.16
C GLY A 207 -8.12 -8.55 -8.94
N LEU A 208 -7.04 -8.93 -8.26
CA LEU A 208 -5.98 -9.75 -8.87
C LEU A 208 -6.51 -11.11 -9.34
N TYR A 209 -7.38 -11.77 -8.54
CA TYR A 209 -7.98 -13.04 -8.92
C TYR A 209 -8.80 -12.94 -10.21
N VAL A 210 -9.67 -11.93 -10.32
CA VAL A 210 -10.51 -11.74 -11.51
C VAL A 210 -9.66 -11.57 -12.77
N LEU A 211 -8.57 -10.80 -12.69
CA LEU A 211 -7.62 -10.66 -13.80
C LEU A 211 -6.91 -11.97 -14.09
N ALA A 212 -6.35 -12.62 -13.07
CA ALA A 212 -5.57 -13.84 -13.22
C ALA A 212 -6.43 -14.99 -13.79
N ALA A 213 -7.66 -15.15 -13.30
CA ALA A 213 -8.58 -16.19 -13.76
C ALA A 213 -8.97 -16.08 -15.25
N SER A 214 -8.86 -14.87 -15.82
CA SER A 214 -9.09 -14.67 -17.27
C SER A 214 -7.86 -15.00 -18.14
N LEU A 215 -6.67 -15.06 -17.54
CA LEU A 215 -5.40 -15.28 -18.24
C LEU A 215 -4.81 -16.66 -17.97
N GLU A 216 -5.08 -17.22 -16.80
CA GLU A 216 -4.46 -18.44 -16.28
C GLU A 216 -5.52 -19.46 -15.85
N PRO A 217 -5.49 -20.70 -16.37
CA PRO A 217 -6.38 -21.75 -15.90
C PRO A 217 -6.01 -22.15 -14.46
N ASN A 218 -7.01 -22.54 -13.68
CA ASN A 218 -6.86 -23.10 -12.33
C ASN A 218 -6.24 -22.15 -11.26
N ILE A 219 -6.35 -20.84 -11.44
CA ILE A 219 -5.93 -19.90 -10.40
C ILE A 219 -6.91 -19.97 -9.21
N ASN A 220 -6.35 -19.86 -8.00
CA ASN A 220 -7.13 -19.91 -6.77
C ASN A 220 -7.28 -18.51 -6.15
N ILE A 221 -8.51 -18.16 -5.74
CA ILE A 221 -8.82 -16.85 -5.15
C ILE A 221 -8.00 -16.59 -3.87
N PHE A 222 -7.86 -17.56 -3.00
CA PHE A 222 -7.08 -17.40 -1.75
C PHE A 222 -5.61 -17.20 -2.05
N LYS A 223 -5.06 -17.91 -3.05
CA LYS A 223 -3.70 -17.72 -3.54
C LYS A 223 -3.49 -16.29 -4.04
N SER A 224 -4.45 -15.74 -4.78
CA SER A 224 -4.40 -14.36 -5.29
C SER A 224 -4.47 -13.34 -4.16
N ILE A 225 -5.31 -13.56 -3.14
CA ILE A 225 -5.39 -12.70 -1.96
C ILE A 225 -4.07 -12.75 -1.16
N ALA A 226 -3.52 -13.94 -0.92
CA ALA A 226 -2.27 -14.11 -0.21
C ALA A 226 -1.10 -13.44 -0.95
N ALA A 227 -0.98 -13.70 -2.26
CA ALA A 227 0.07 -13.11 -3.10
C ALA A 227 -0.02 -11.59 -3.16
N SER A 228 -1.22 -11.04 -3.37
CA SER A 228 -1.46 -9.59 -3.41
C SER A 228 -1.09 -8.92 -2.07
N SER A 229 -1.56 -9.49 -0.96
CA SER A 229 -1.29 -8.96 0.38
C SER A 229 0.21 -9.02 0.70
N LEU A 230 0.86 -10.17 0.45
CA LEU A 230 2.28 -10.33 0.69
C LEU A 230 3.12 -9.40 -0.19
N ALA A 231 2.78 -9.28 -1.48
CA ALA A 231 3.51 -8.44 -2.43
C ALA A 231 3.43 -6.95 -2.04
N ILE A 232 2.23 -6.47 -1.66
CA ILE A 232 2.06 -5.08 -1.26
C ILE A 232 2.73 -4.82 0.09
N GLY A 233 2.50 -5.68 1.08
CA GLY A 233 3.07 -5.55 2.42
C GLY A 233 4.61 -5.57 2.41
N SER A 234 5.21 -6.52 1.71
CA SER A 234 6.67 -6.61 1.55
C SER A 234 7.23 -5.45 0.73
N GLY A 235 6.53 -5.02 -0.33
CA GLY A 235 6.90 -3.86 -1.13
C GLY A 235 6.91 -2.55 -0.33
N MET A 236 6.12 -2.44 0.74
CA MET A 236 6.14 -1.28 1.64
C MET A 236 7.34 -1.28 2.60
N LEU A 237 7.91 -2.45 2.91
CA LEU A 237 9.11 -2.57 3.75
C LEU A 237 10.39 -2.13 3.02
N VAL A 238 10.41 -2.22 1.70
CA VAL A 238 11.57 -1.84 0.89
C VAL A 238 11.49 -0.35 0.53
N ILE A 239 12.11 0.48 1.38
CA ILE A 239 12.05 1.95 1.29
C ILE A 239 12.67 2.48 0.00
N ILE A 240 13.69 1.80 -0.54
CA ILE A 240 14.48 2.24 -1.69
C ILE A 240 13.79 1.93 -3.03
N ALA A 241 12.97 0.87 -3.08
CA ALA A 241 12.31 0.45 -4.31
C ALA A 241 11.04 1.27 -4.60
N PRO A 242 11.02 2.13 -5.63
CA PRO A 242 9.85 2.94 -5.98
C PRO A 242 8.62 2.05 -6.21
N GLY A 243 7.54 2.30 -5.47
CA GLY A 243 6.31 1.51 -5.59
C GLY A 243 6.49 0.00 -5.31
N GLY A 244 7.60 -0.42 -4.68
CA GLY A 244 7.94 -1.83 -4.43
C GLY A 244 8.28 -2.60 -5.71
N ILE A 245 8.79 -1.91 -6.76
CA ILE A 245 9.21 -2.54 -8.02
C ILE A 245 10.33 -3.55 -7.76
N GLY A 246 10.26 -4.70 -8.42
CA GLY A 246 11.16 -5.85 -8.22
C GLY A 246 10.64 -6.80 -7.14
N VAL A 247 10.33 -6.31 -5.95
CA VAL A 247 9.86 -7.13 -4.83
C VAL A 247 8.47 -7.71 -5.08
N ARG A 248 7.53 -6.89 -5.55
CA ARG A 248 6.17 -7.32 -5.83
C ARG A 248 6.10 -8.32 -6.97
N GLU A 249 6.84 -8.05 -8.03
CA GLU A 249 6.94 -8.93 -9.20
C GLU A 249 7.56 -10.28 -8.82
N ALA A 250 8.62 -10.27 -8.01
CA ALA A 250 9.25 -11.49 -7.52
C ALA A 250 8.28 -12.34 -6.67
N ILE A 251 7.49 -11.69 -5.80
CA ILE A 251 6.48 -12.40 -5.01
C ILE A 251 5.40 -12.97 -5.91
N PHE A 252 4.82 -12.21 -6.83
CA PHE A 252 3.82 -12.74 -7.76
C PHE A 252 4.38 -13.92 -8.57
N ALA A 253 5.61 -13.80 -9.07
CA ALA A 253 6.25 -14.90 -9.80
C ALA A 253 6.48 -16.13 -8.92
N SER A 254 6.86 -15.98 -7.63
CA SER A 254 7.01 -17.08 -6.69
C SER A 254 5.69 -17.80 -6.38
N PHE A 255 4.57 -17.09 -6.50
CA PHE A 255 3.23 -17.69 -6.47
C PHE A 255 2.81 -18.31 -7.80
N GLY A 256 3.66 -18.27 -8.83
CA GLY A 256 3.42 -18.87 -10.14
C GLY A 256 2.47 -18.08 -11.03
N PHE A 257 2.30 -16.76 -10.81
CA PHE A 257 1.57 -15.92 -11.77
C PHE A 257 2.42 -15.68 -13.02
N ILE A 258 1.79 -15.72 -14.19
CA ILE A 258 2.45 -15.45 -15.46
C ILE A 258 2.78 -13.97 -15.61
N ALA A 259 3.78 -13.66 -16.45
CA ALA A 259 4.25 -12.29 -16.69
C ALA A 259 3.12 -11.34 -17.14
N SER A 260 2.21 -11.81 -17.99
CA SER A 260 1.06 -11.03 -18.47
C SER A 260 0.16 -10.57 -17.32
N THR A 261 -0.21 -11.46 -16.40
CA THR A 261 -1.01 -11.12 -15.22
C THR A 261 -0.31 -10.09 -14.36
N ILE A 262 1.00 -10.28 -14.08
CA ILE A 262 1.79 -9.40 -13.23
C ILE A 262 1.84 -7.99 -13.83
N ILE A 263 2.18 -7.88 -15.12
CA ILE A 263 2.34 -6.59 -15.79
C ILE A 263 1.00 -5.86 -15.90
N ILE A 264 -0.04 -6.53 -16.37
CA ILE A 264 -1.37 -5.92 -16.51
C ILE A 264 -1.87 -5.43 -15.14
N TRP A 265 -1.71 -6.25 -14.08
CA TRP A 265 -2.05 -5.84 -12.72
C TRP A 265 -1.28 -4.59 -12.27
N ARG A 266 0.02 -4.51 -12.56
CA ARG A 266 0.85 -3.33 -12.24
C ARG A 266 0.41 -2.10 -13.03
N CYS A 267 0.06 -2.26 -14.30
CA CYS A 267 -0.49 -1.18 -15.12
C CYS A 267 -1.84 -0.68 -14.55
N ILE A 268 -2.76 -1.58 -14.20
CA ILE A 268 -4.04 -1.23 -13.58
C ILE A 268 -3.79 -0.41 -12.30
N THR A 269 -2.97 -0.92 -11.39
CA THR A 269 -2.72 -0.26 -10.10
C THR A 269 -2.05 1.10 -10.30
N PHE A 270 -1.12 1.23 -11.24
CA PHE A 270 -0.46 2.49 -11.57
C PHE A 270 -1.44 3.53 -12.13
N VAL A 271 -2.23 3.14 -13.12
CA VAL A 271 -3.21 4.05 -13.77
C VAL A 271 -4.25 4.52 -12.77
N VAL A 272 -4.80 3.62 -11.95
CA VAL A 272 -5.78 3.97 -10.92
C VAL A 272 -5.16 4.92 -9.87
N ASP A 273 -3.94 4.67 -9.41
CA ASP A 273 -3.25 5.55 -8.46
C ASP A 273 -3.07 6.97 -9.01
N ILE A 274 -2.68 7.09 -10.29
CA ILE A 274 -2.52 8.40 -10.93
C ILE A 274 -3.86 9.12 -11.05
N ILE A 275 -4.89 8.44 -11.57
CA ILE A 275 -6.21 9.04 -11.77
C ILE A 275 -6.80 9.52 -10.44
N ILE A 276 -6.87 8.65 -9.43
CA ILE A 276 -7.45 8.99 -8.13
C ILE A 276 -6.62 10.07 -7.43
N GLY A 277 -5.28 9.99 -7.55
CA GLY A 277 -4.37 10.96 -6.98
C GLY A 277 -4.56 12.35 -7.57
N VAL A 278 -4.56 12.47 -8.89
CA VAL A 278 -4.73 13.74 -9.60
C VAL A 278 -6.11 14.36 -9.31
N LEU A 279 -7.18 13.56 -9.36
CA LEU A 279 -8.52 14.02 -9.00
C LEU A 279 -8.58 14.53 -7.57
N SER A 280 -7.96 13.83 -6.62
CA SER A 280 -7.92 14.24 -5.22
C SER A 280 -7.13 15.53 -5.01
N ILE A 281 -6.00 15.71 -5.69
CA ILE A 281 -5.21 16.95 -5.68
C ILE A 281 -6.07 18.11 -6.19
N TYR A 282 -6.74 17.92 -7.32
CA TYR A 282 -7.60 18.93 -7.92
C TYR A 282 -8.73 19.37 -6.97
N VAL A 283 -9.39 18.40 -6.30
CA VAL A 283 -10.44 18.70 -5.31
C VAL A 283 -9.89 19.46 -4.10
N ILE A 284 -8.68 19.11 -3.62
CA ILE A 284 -8.06 19.79 -2.47
C ILE A 284 -7.68 21.23 -2.84
N GLU A 285 -7.13 21.45 -4.05
CA GLU A 285 -6.72 22.80 -4.49
C GLU A 285 -7.92 23.73 -4.73
N ARG A 286 -9.07 23.21 -5.17
CA ARG A 286 -10.30 24.00 -5.36
C ARG A 286 -11.02 24.37 -4.05
N ARG A 287 -10.70 23.75 -2.93
CA ARG A 287 -11.29 24.06 -1.63
C ARG A 287 -10.66 25.27 -0.92
N ARG A 288 -9.73 25.93 -1.59
CA ARG A 288 -9.13 27.21 -1.20
C ARG A 288 -9.90 28.37 -1.80
#